data_9437d7304328ee4421b047bfb1ca62b8
#
_entry.id   9437d7304328ee4421b047bfb1ca62b8
#
_cell.length_a   1.000
_cell.length_b   1.000
_cell.length_c   1.000
_cell.angle_alpha   90.00
_cell.angle_beta   90.00
_cell.angle_gamma   90.00
#
_symmetry.space_group_name_H-M   'P 1'
#
loop_
_entity.id
_entity.type
_entity.pdbx_description
1 polymer ?
#
loop_
_entity_poly.entity_id
_entity_poly.type
_entity_poly.pdbx_seq_one_letter_code
_entity_poly.pdbx_strand_id
1 'polypeptide(L)'
;MNKCKENNIGFICMKALSGGLINRSDAAYAYLAQFDNVLPIWGIQKESELDEFISYQTKAPELTQEIQDLIAHDRKELAGDFCRGCGYCMPCPKGIQINQCARMSLMLRRAPAASWLNDHWQAEMKKIEE
;
A
#
# COMPACT_ATOMS: atom_id res chain seq x y z
N MET A 1 11.22 -13.74 0.76
CA MET A 1 10.97 -14.17 2.15
C MET A 1 11.53 -15.56 2.41
N ASN A 2 11.13 -16.61 1.67
CA ASN A 2 11.58 -17.99 1.91
C ASN A 2 13.12 -18.16 1.85
N LYS A 3 13.77 -17.56 0.85
CA LYS A 3 15.23 -17.62 0.73
C LYS A 3 15.98 -16.98 1.91
N CYS A 4 15.40 -15.95 2.54
CA CYS A 4 15.94 -15.38 3.78
C CYS A 4 15.78 -16.36 4.94
N LYS A 5 14.61 -16.99 5.04
CA LYS A 5 14.35 -18.00 6.08
C LYS A 5 15.31 -19.19 5.98
N GLU A 6 15.54 -19.72 4.79
CA GLU A 6 16.51 -20.81 4.53
C GLU A 6 17.93 -20.47 4.97
N ASN A 7 18.30 -19.18 4.98
CA ASN A 7 19.61 -18.70 5.39
C ASN A 7 19.61 -18.07 6.81
N ASN A 8 18.55 -18.29 7.59
CA ASN A 8 18.37 -17.73 8.94
C ASN A 8 18.49 -16.20 8.98
N ILE A 9 17.94 -15.51 7.97
CA ILE A 9 17.96 -14.06 7.82
C ILE A 9 16.55 -13.52 8.09
N GLY A 10 16.42 -12.55 9.00
CA GLY A 10 15.18 -11.80 9.18
C GLY A 10 14.88 -10.90 7.97
N PHE A 11 13.60 -10.74 7.63
CA PHE A 11 13.16 -9.92 6.51
C PHE A 11 12.29 -8.76 7.00
N ILE A 12 12.75 -7.52 6.80
CA ILE A 12 11.96 -6.32 7.09
C ILE A 12 11.12 -5.96 5.88
N CYS A 13 9.79 -6.02 6.02
CA CYS A 13 8.84 -5.73 4.95
C CYS A 13 8.36 -4.29 5.05
N MET A 14 8.94 -3.41 4.24
CA MET A 14 8.50 -2.03 4.08
C MET A 14 7.37 -1.92 3.05
N LYS A 15 6.55 -0.88 3.17
CA LYS A 15 5.46 -0.61 2.22
C LYS A 15 4.45 -1.76 2.09
N ALA A 16 4.18 -2.46 3.17
CA ALA A 16 3.28 -3.61 3.20
C ALA A 16 1.85 -3.30 2.71
N LEU A 17 1.42 -2.04 2.80
CA LEU A 17 0.14 -1.54 2.26
C LEU A 17 0.28 -0.90 0.86
N SER A 18 1.42 -1.07 0.20
CA SER A 18 1.67 -0.55 -1.16
C SER A 18 1.41 0.96 -1.34
N GLY A 19 1.62 1.75 -0.28
CA GLY A 19 1.36 3.20 -0.30
C GLY A 19 -0.13 3.55 -0.40
N GLY A 20 -1.00 2.76 0.23
CA GLY A 20 -2.45 2.93 0.27
C GLY A 20 -3.21 2.26 -0.88
N LEU A 21 -2.53 1.50 -1.75
CA LEU A 21 -3.20 0.72 -2.80
C LEU A 21 -3.81 -0.59 -2.26
N ILE A 22 -3.29 -1.11 -1.15
CA ILE A 22 -3.88 -2.18 -0.36
C ILE A 22 -4.58 -1.51 0.81
N ASN A 23 -5.89 -1.48 0.80
CA ASN A 23 -6.74 -0.76 1.74
C ASN A 23 -7.40 -1.66 2.81
N ARG A 24 -7.15 -2.98 2.76
CA ARG A 24 -7.56 -3.97 3.75
C ARG A 24 -6.34 -4.37 4.58
N SER A 25 -6.17 -3.71 5.71
CA SER A 25 -5.08 -3.92 6.66
C SER A 25 -5.09 -5.33 7.26
N ASP A 26 -6.28 -5.87 7.52
CA ASP A 26 -6.51 -7.23 8.01
C ASP A 26 -5.96 -8.28 7.03
N ALA A 27 -6.20 -8.13 5.73
CA ALA A 27 -5.70 -9.04 4.71
C ALA A 27 -4.16 -8.95 4.59
N ALA A 28 -3.60 -7.74 4.65
CA ALA A 28 -2.15 -7.54 4.62
C ALA A 28 -1.48 -8.15 5.86
N TYR A 29 -2.08 -7.96 7.04
CA TYR A 29 -1.59 -8.52 8.29
C TYR A 29 -1.67 -10.06 8.27
N ALA A 30 -2.83 -10.64 7.97
CA ALA A 30 -3.03 -12.08 7.89
C ALA A 30 -2.05 -12.76 6.91
N TYR A 31 -1.78 -12.10 5.78
CA TYR A 31 -0.81 -12.60 4.80
C TYR A 31 0.62 -12.62 5.37
N LEU A 32 1.07 -11.56 6.01
CA LEU A 32 2.44 -11.45 6.52
C LEU A 32 2.68 -12.26 7.80
N ALA A 33 1.63 -12.46 8.61
CA ALA A 33 1.69 -13.26 9.82
C ALA A 33 1.99 -14.77 9.58
N GLN A 34 1.90 -15.22 8.33
CA GLN A 34 2.30 -16.59 7.97
C GLN A 34 3.82 -16.82 8.00
N PHE A 35 4.61 -15.74 8.06
CA PHE A 35 6.07 -15.80 7.93
C PHE A 35 6.71 -15.38 9.26
N ASP A 36 7.29 -16.33 9.95
CA ASP A 36 7.95 -16.16 11.25
C ASP A 36 9.25 -15.33 11.18
N ASN A 37 9.85 -15.21 10.01
CA ASN A 37 11.05 -14.43 9.76
C ASN A 37 10.78 -13.04 9.17
N VAL A 38 9.51 -12.58 9.13
CA VAL A 38 9.13 -11.30 8.53
C VAL A 38 8.65 -10.32 9.58
N LEU A 39 9.27 -9.14 9.61
CA LEU A 39 8.83 -8.00 10.40
C LEU A 39 8.22 -6.93 9.49
N PRO A 40 6.91 -6.76 9.45
CA PRO A 40 6.29 -5.70 8.68
C PRO A 40 6.45 -4.33 9.35
N ILE A 41 6.68 -3.30 8.53
CA ILE A 41 6.63 -1.90 8.96
C ILE A 41 5.38 -1.27 8.35
N TRP A 42 4.43 -0.93 9.21
CA TRP A 42 3.16 -0.34 8.83
C TRP A 42 3.26 1.18 8.73
N GLY A 43 2.74 1.76 7.67
CA GLY A 43 2.55 3.21 7.56
C GLY A 43 1.26 3.60 8.25
N ILE A 44 1.34 4.43 9.28
CA ILE A 44 0.22 4.89 10.08
C ILE A 44 0.11 6.40 9.93
N GLN A 45 -1.08 6.90 9.61
CA GLN A 45 -1.38 8.33 9.44
C GLN A 45 -2.43 8.83 10.43
N LYS A 46 -3.23 7.92 11.00
CA LYS A 46 -4.33 8.23 11.93
C LYS A 46 -4.24 7.36 13.16
N GLU A 47 -4.70 7.88 14.29
CA GLU A 47 -4.78 7.15 15.56
C GLU A 47 -5.62 5.87 15.43
N SER A 48 -6.75 5.94 14.72
CA SER A 48 -7.59 4.78 14.44
C SER A 48 -6.88 3.65 13.69
N GLU A 49 -5.94 3.96 12.83
CA GLU A 49 -5.11 2.95 12.15
C GLU A 49 -4.12 2.30 13.12
N LEU A 50 -3.58 3.08 14.06
CA LEU A 50 -2.73 2.55 15.13
C LEU A 50 -3.52 1.59 16.03
N ASP A 51 -4.69 2.00 16.50
CA ASP A 51 -5.57 1.18 17.33
C ASP A 51 -5.94 -0.14 16.63
N GLU A 52 -6.21 -0.08 15.32
CA GLU A 52 -6.49 -1.25 14.51
C GLU A 52 -5.29 -2.22 14.51
N PHE A 53 -4.08 -1.76 14.23
CA PHE A 53 -2.89 -2.62 14.24
C PHE A 53 -2.52 -3.14 15.64
N ILE A 54 -2.75 -2.36 16.68
CA ILE A 54 -2.60 -2.81 18.08
C ILE A 54 -3.60 -3.94 18.39
N SER A 55 -4.84 -3.82 17.91
CA SER A 55 -5.86 -4.87 18.12
C SER A 55 -5.45 -6.21 17.52
N TYR A 56 -4.71 -6.20 16.40
CA TYR A 56 -4.20 -7.40 15.75
C TYR A 56 -3.12 -8.13 16.56
N GLN A 57 -2.46 -7.45 17.50
CA GLN A 57 -1.54 -8.11 18.44
C GLN A 57 -2.28 -8.97 19.45
N THR A 58 -3.52 -8.60 19.78
CA THR A 58 -4.37 -9.36 20.72
C THR A 58 -5.18 -10.43 20.00
N LYS A 59 -5.72 -10.08 18.82
CA LYS A 59 -6.51 -10.97 17.99
C LYS A 59 -6.10 -10.80 16.53
N ALA A 60 -5.12 -11.58 16.11
CA ALA A 60 -4.64 -11.55 14.72
C ALA A 60 -5.77 -11.94 13.74
N PRO A 61 -5.92 -11.21 12.63
CA PRO A 61 -6.83 -11.62 11.55
C PRO A 61 -6.44 -13.00 11.00
N GLU A 62 -7.44 -13.85 10.79
CA GLU A 62 -7.24 -15.18 10.23
C GLU A 62 -7.22 -15.10 8.70
N LEU A 63 -6.41 -15.95 8.09
CA LEU A 63 -6.34 -16.09 6.63
C LEU A 63 -7.51 -16.94 6.12
N THR A 64 -8.74 -16.39 6.21
CA THR A 64 -9.96 -17.04 5.73
C THR A 64 -9.98 -17.17 4.21
N GLN A 65 -10.90 -17.97 3.67
CA GLN A 65 -11.06 -18.08 2.20
C GLN A 65 -11.40 -16.71 1.58
N GLU A 66 -12.25 -15.91 2.23
CA GLU A 66 -12.58 -14.56 1.77
C GLU A 66 -11.34 -13.66 1.65
N ILE A 67 -10.46 -13.70 2.66
CA ILE A 67 -9.19 -12.93 2.64
C ILE A 67 -8.26 -13.46 1.55
N GLN A 68 -8.20 -14.77 1.34
CA GLN A 68 -7.39 -15.36 0.26
C GLN A 68 -7.89 -14.92 -1.12
N ASP A 69 -9.19 -14.93 -1.34
CA ASP A 69 -9.81 -14.49 -2.58
C ASP A 69 -9.56 -12.99 -2.83
N LEU A 70 -9.66 -12.16 -1.79
CA LEU A 70 -9.31 -10.75 -1.85
C LEU A 70 -7.85 -10.54 -2.22
N ILE A 71 -6.92 -11.27 -1.61
CA ILE A 71 -5.48 -11.22 -1.92
C ILE A 71 -5.24 -11.64 -3.38
N ALA A 72 -5.93 -12.67 -3.85
CA ALA A 72 -5.82 -13.12 -5.25
C ALA A 72 -6.35 -12.05 -6.22
N HIS A 73 -7.47 -11.41 -5.89
CA HIS A 73 -8.01 -10.29 -6.64
C HIS A 73 -7.02 -9.12 -6.69
N ASP A 74 -6.50 -8.69 -5.53
CA ASP A 74 -5.54 -7.59 -5.44
C ASP A 74 -4.25 -7.87 -6.22
N ARG A 75 -3.75 -9.10 -6.18
CA ARG A 75 -2.59 -9.52 -6.98
C ARG A 75 -2.86 -9.36 -8.48
N LYS A 76 -4.05 -9.72 -8.95
CA LYS A 76 -4.44 -9.57 -10.35
C LYS A 76 -4.54 -8.08 -10.75
N GLU A 77 -5.21 -7.28 -9.93
CA GLU A 77 -5.37 -5.84 -10.15
C GLU A 77 -4.03 -5.08 -10.13
N LEU A 78 -3.11 -5.48 -9.25
CA LEU A 78 -1.81 -4.83 -9.05
C LEU A 78 -0.66 -5.52 -9.80
N ALA A 79 -0.94 -6.55 -10.62
CA ALA A 79 0.09 -7.24 -11.42
C ALA A 79 0.51 -6.45 -12.66
N GLY A 80 -0.33 -5.52 -13.12
CA GLY A 80 -0.10 -4.75 -14.34
C GLY A 80 1.05 -3.74 -14.23
N ASP A 81 1.38 -3.18 -15.38
CA ASP A 81 2.34 -2.10 -15.48
C ASP A 81 1.72 -0.79 -15.01
N PHE A 82 2.18 -0.32 -13.86
CA PHE A 82 1.82 0.98 -13.33
C PHE A 82 3.02 1.63 -12.62
N CYS A 83 2.99 2.93 -12.50
CA CYS A 83 4.06 3.69 -11.86
C CYS A 83 4.19 3.29 -10.38
N ARG A 84 5.39 2.83 -9.97
CA ARG A 84 5.71 2.45 -8.58
C ARG A 84 6.10 3.64 -7.70
N GLY A 85 6.13 4.87 -8.26
CA GLY A 85 6.47 6.08 -7.53
C GLY A 85 7.94 6.17 -7.12
N CYS A 86 8.87 5.54 -7.85
CA CYS A 86 10.30 5.54 -7.52
C CYS A 86 10.98 6.90 -7.70
N GLY A 87 10.39 7.81 -8.49
CA GLY A 87 10.89 9.17 -8.68
C GLY A 87 12.06 9.33 -9.67
N TYR A 88 12.53 8.26 -10.33
CA TYR A 88 13.66 8.37 -11.27
C TYR A 88 13.40 9.25 -12.50
N CYS A 89 12.12 9.50 -12.83
CA CYS A 89 11.73 10.43 -13.89
C CYS A 89 11.62 11.89 -13.40
N MET A 90 11.92 12.17 -12.14
CA MET A 90 11.81 13.50 -11.54
C MET A 90 13.20 14.11 -11.24
N PRO A 91 13.37 15.43 -11.30
CA PRO A 91 12.37 16.40 -11.75
C PRO A 91 12.15 16.34 -13.27
N CYS A 92 10.89 16.50 -13.70
CA CYS A 92 10.59 16.61 -15.11
C CYS A 92 11.00 18.00 -15.63
N PRO A 93 11.76 18.11 -16.75
CA PRO A 93 12.16 19.42 -17.29
C PRO A 93 10.98 20.24 -17.82
N LYS A 94 9.80 19.63 -17.98
CA LYS A 94 8.55 20.31 -18.36
C LYS A 94 7.63 20.56 -17.14
N GLY A 95 8.09 20.32 -15.91
CA GLY A 95 7.29 20.53 -14.71
C GLY A 95 6.18 19.50 -14.45
N ILE A 96 6.08 18.44 -15.27
CA ILE A 96 5.02 17.43 -15.14
C ILE A 96 5.28 16.54 -13.92
N GLN A 97 4.27 16.35 -13.08
CA GLN A 97 4.29 15.38 -11.97
C GLN A 97 4.04 13.95 -12.50
N ILE A 98 5.00 13.41 -13.25
CA ILE A 98 4.85 12.17 -14.01
C ILE A 98 4.40 11.00 -13.12
N ASN A 99 4.99 10.86 -11.95
CA ASN A 99 4.68 9.79 -11.00
C ASN A 99 3.23 9.89 -10.46
N GLN A 100 2.72 11.10 -10.29
CA GLN A 100 1.34 11.33 -9.84
C GLN A 100 0.35 11.04 -10.96
N CYS A 101 0.57 11.63 -12.13
CA CYS A 101 -0.29 11.42 -13.30
C CYS A 101 -0.38 9.93 -13.69
N ALA A 102 0.76 9.23 -13.71
CA ALA A 102 0.82 7.81 -14.09
C ALA A 102 0.17 6.86 -13.07
N ARG A 103 -0.08 7.31 -11.83
CA ARG A 103 -0.77 6.52 -10.79
C ARG A 103 -2.21 6.94 -10.57
N MET A 104 -2.63 8.07 -11.11
CA MET A 104 -3.92 8.72 -10.80
C MET A 104 -5.10 7.75 -10.91
N SER A 105 -5.23 7.04 -12.02
CA SER A 105 -6.37 6.15 -12.25
C SER A 105 -6.44 4.99 -11.25
N LEU A 106 -5.28 4.45 -10.87
CA LEU A 106 -5.20 3.38 -9.89
C LEU A 106 -5.54 3.88 -8.48
N MET A 107 -5.02 5.05 -8.14
CA MET A 107 -5.25 5.68 -6.85
C MET A 107 -6.74 6.05 -6.68
N LEU A 108 -7.38 6.64 -7.70
CA LEU A 108 -8.81 6.98 -7.66
C LEU A 108 -9.72 5.76 -7.48
N ARG A 109 -9.32 4.60 -7.99
CA ARG A 109 -10.11 3.37 -7.85
C ARG A 109 -9.92 2.67 -6.50
N ARG A 110 -8.74 2.80 -5.89
CA ARG A 110 -8.35 1.97 -4.74
C ARG A 110 -8.13 2.74 -3.44
N ALA A 111 -7.63 3.96 -3.51
CA ALA A 111 -7.42 4.74 -2.29
C ALA A 111 -8.74 5.24 -1.70
N PRO A 112 -8.84 5.35 -0.37
CA PRO A 112 -10.03 5.92 0.27
C PRO A 112 -10.34 7.32 -0.28
N ALA A 113 -11.61 7.60 -0.60
CA ALA A 113 -12.03 8.87 -1.18
C ALA A 113 -11.58 10.08 -0.35
N ALA A 114 -11.57 9.98 0.97
CA ALA A 114 -11.09 11.04 1.86
C ALA A 114 -9.61 11.40 1.66
N SER A 115 -8.81 10.51 1.08
CA SER A 115 -7.41 10.79 0.75
C SER A 115 -7.26 11.70 -0.47
N TRP A 116 -8.30 11.83 -1.29
CA TRP A 116 -8.32 12.57 -2.56
C TRP A 116 -9.24 13.78 -2.54
N LEU A 117 -10.32 13.73 -1.76
CA LEU A 117 -11.30 14.80 -1.65
C LEU A 117 -10.95 15.80 -0.54
N ASN A 118 -9.66 16.08 -0.36
CA ASN A 118 -9.19 17.09 0.59
C ASN A 118 -8.63 18.31 -0.16
N ASP A 119 -8.59 19.45 0.53
CA ASP A 119 -8.18 20.74 -0.05
C ASP A 119 -6.76 20.71 -0.65
N HIS A 120 -5.86 19.95 -0.04
CA HIS A 120 -4.49 19.80 -0.55
C HIS A 120 -4.48 19.16 -1.95
N TRP A 121 -5.19 18.04 -2.13
CA TRP A 121 -5.27 17.38 -3.43
C TRP A 121 -6.02 18.22 -4.47
N GLN A 122 -7.06 18.94 -4.06
CA GLN A 122 -7.76 19.86 -4.96
C GLN A 122 -6.83 20.98 -5.44
N ALA A 123 -5.98 21.51 -4.56
CA ALA A 123 -4.98 22.50 -4.92
C ALA A 123 -3.92 21.93 -5.87
N GLU A 124 -3.46 20.70 -5.66
CA GLU A 124 -2.51 20.02 -6.55
C GLU A 124 -3.12 19.70 -7.92
N MET A 125 -4.39 19.31 -7.98
CA MET A 125 -5.09 19.07 -9.25
C MET A 125 -5.21 20.33 -10.09
N LYS A 126 -5.50 21.49 -9.48
CA LYS A 126 -5.55 22.78 -10.19
C LYS A 126 -4.24 23.16 -10.87
N LYS A 127 -3.10 22.82 -10.26
CA LYS A 127 -1.77 23.06 -10.87
C LYS A 127 -1.50 22.21 -12.10
N ILE A 128 -2.26 21.14 -12.33
CA ILE A 128 -2.12 20.26 -13.49
C ILE A 128 -2.96 20.78 -14.67
N GLU A 129 -3.98 21.57 -14.39
CA GLU A 129 -4.88 22.17 -15.40
C GLU A 129 -4.32 23.46 -16.01
N GLU A 130 -3.35 24.11 -15.39
CA GLU A 130 -2.60 25.27 -15.88
C GLU A 130 -1.39 24.87 -16.74
#